data_01f07ddf6ddb345cb9888562abf5a030
#
_entry.id   01f07ddf6ddb345cb9888562abf5a030
#
_cell.length_a   1.000
_cell.length_b   1.000
_cell.length_c   1.000
_cell.angle_alpha   90.00
_cell.angle_beta   90.00
_cell.angle_gamma   90.00
#
_symmetry.space_group_name_H-M   'P 1'
#
loop_
_entity.id
_entity.type
_entity.pdbx_description
1 polymer ?
#
loop_
_entity_poly.entity_id
_entity_poly.type
_entity_poly.pdbx_seq_one_letter_code
_entity_poly.pdbx_strand_id
1 'polypeptide(L)' 'MNFTTKDLQTILYSLEGYMQGNDDNELVEELEGICYRIQRQIEVQVWTIPH' A
#
# COMPACT_ATOMS: atom_id res chain seq x y z
N MET A 1 1.07 6.45 -15.16
CA MET A 1 2.38 6.22 -14.54
C MET A 1 2.35 4.90 -13.80
N ASN A 2 3.29 4.02 -14.10
CA ASN A 2 3.32 2.70 -13.50
C ASN A 2 4.37 2.64 -12.41
N PHE A 3 3.96 2.23 -11.22
CA PHE A 3 4.89 2.02 -10.12
C PHE A 3 5.44 0.60 -10.17
N THR A 4 6.72 0.45 -9.83
CA THR A 4 7.30 -0.87 -9.64
C THR A 4 6.82 -1.45 -8.30
N THR A 5 6.99 -2.77 -8.14
CA THR A 5 6.66 -3.41 -6.87
C THR A 5 7.44 -2.76 -5.71
N LYS A 6 8.70 -2.44 -5.94
CA LYS A 6 9.50 -1.78 -4.92
C LYS A 6 8.95 -0.41 -4.56
N ASP A 7 8.52 0.36 -5.57
CA ASP A 7 7.90 1.66 -5.33
C ASP A 7 6.65 1.53 -4.45
N LEU A 8 5.82 0.55 -4.78
CA LEU A 8 4.59 0.31 -4.03
C LEU A 8 4.89 -0.10 -2.59
N GLN A 9 5.90 -0.94 -2.38
CA GLN A 9 6.31 -1.32 -1.04
C GLN A 9 6.81 -0.13 -0.24
N THR A 10 7.57 0.75 -0.88
CA THR A 10 8.08 1.96 -0.22
C THR A 10 6.92 2.86 0.21
N ILE A 11 5.94 3.04 -0.68
CA ILE A 11 4.76 3.83 -0.35
C ILE A 11 4.00 3.20 0.80
N LEU A 12 3.82 1.88 0.77
CA LEU A 12 3.11 1.14 1.81
C LEU A 12 3.77 1.32 3.17
N TYR A 13 5.09 1.18 3.24
CA TYR A 13 5.81 1.38 4.49
C TYR A 13 5.67 2.80 5.02
N SER A 14 5.71 3.78 4.11
CA SER A 14 5.54 5.17 4.50
C SER A 14 4.16 5.42 5.10
N LEU A 15 3.13 4.84 4.50
CA LEU A 15 1.76 4.98 5.01
C LEU A 15 1.59 4.27 6.34
N GLU A 16 2.16 3.07 6.50
CA GLU A 16 2.11 2.35 7.76
C GLU A 16 2.79 3.13 8.88
N GLY A 17 3.95 3.72 8.59
CA GLY A 17 4.64 4.56 9.55
C GLY A 17 3.84 5.79 9.93
N TYR A 18 3.15 6.38 8.98
CA TYR A 18 2.31 7.54 9.23
C TYR A 18 1.11 7.18 10.11
N MET A 19 0.52 5.99 9.89
CA MET A 19 -0.64 5.55 10.66
C MET A 19 -0.30 5.25 12.11
N GLN A 20 0.94 4.85 12.37
CA GLN A 20 1.36 4.57 13.75
C GLN A 20 1.37 5.86 14.56
N GLY A 21 0.63 5.87 15.65
CA GLY A 21 0.57 7.04 16.51
C GLY A 21 -0.33 8.15 16.01
N ASN A 22 -1.07 7.92 14.93
CA ASN A 22 -2.03 8.90 14.43
C ASN A 22 -3.36 8.71 15.14
N ASP A 23 -3.87 9.80 15.74
CA ASP A 23 -5.11 9.75 16.52
C ASP A 23 -6.36 9.96 15.69
N ASP A 24 -6.22 10.33 14.42
CA ASP A 24 -7.36 10.57 13.54
C ASP A 24 -7.88 9.27 12.96
N ASN A 25 -8.91 8.71 13.59
CA ASN A 25 -9.44 7.41 13.20
C ASN A 25 -10.00 7.40 11.78
N GLU A 26 -10.63 8.50 11.34
CA GLU A 26 -11.15 8.57 9.97
C GLU A 26 -10.02 8.51 8.95
N LEU A 27 -8.96 9.27 9.19
CA LEU A 27 -7.81 9.28 8.30
C LEU A 27 -7.14 7.90 8.28
N VAL A 28 -6.99 7.28 9.45
CA VAL A 28 -6.39 5.95 9.54
C VAL A 28 -7.20 4.93 8.75
N GLU A 29 -8.53 4.97 8.84
CA GLU A 29 -9.38 4.06 8.07
C GLU A 29 -9.19 4.26 6.57
N GLU A 30 -9.12 5.50 6.11
CA GLU A 30 -8.87 5.77 4.70
C GLU A 30 -7.50 5.23 4.27
N LEU A 31 -6.49 5.45 5.10
CA LEU A 31 -5.14 4.98 4.79
C LEU A 31 -5.07 3.45 4.79
N GLU A 32 -5.80 2.79 5.69
CA GLU A 32 -5.88 1.33 5.68
C GLU A 32 -6.47 0.81 4.38
N GLY A 33 -7.50 1.48 3.87
CA GLY A 33 -8.08 1.12 2.58
C GLY A 33 -7.09 1.29 1.44
N ILE A 34 -6.33 2.37 1.46
CA ILE A 34 -5.30 2.63 0.45
C ILE A 34 -4.20 1.58 0.56
N CYS A 35 -3.76 1.26 1.78
CA CYS A 35 -2.75 0.23 1.98
C CYS A 35 -3.21 -1.12 1.45
N TYR A 36 -4.48 -1.47 1.67
CA TYR A 36 -5.04 -2.70 1.15
C TYR A 36 -4.97 -2.74 -0.38
N ARG A 37 -5.33 -1.62 -1.03
CA ARG A 37 -5.27 -1.54 -2.50
C ARG A 37 -3.84 -1.67 -3.00
N ILE A 38 -2.89 -1.05 -2.31
CA ILE A 38 -1.48 -1.16 -2.68
C ILE A 38 -1.01 -2.60 -2.54
N GLN A 39 -1.36 -3.27 -1.45
CA GLN A 39 -1.00 -4.67 -1.26
C GLN A 39 -1.58 -5.56 -2.35
N ARG A 40 -2.84 -5.31 -2.72
CA ARG A 40 -3.48 -6.06 -3.82
C ARG A 40 -2.75 -5.83 -5.13
N GLN A 41 -2.33 -4.60 -5.39
CA GLN A 41 -1.60 -4.29 -6.62
C GLN A 41 -0.25 -5.01 -6.64
N ILE A 42 0.44 -5.05 -5.51
CA ILE A 42 1.69 -5.80 -5.41
C ILE A 42 1.45 -7.27 -5.70
N GLU A 43 0.43 -7.87 -5.09
CA GLU A 43 0.09 -9.26 -5.32
C GLU A 43 -0.21 -9.53 -6.79
N VAL A 44 -0.98 -8.65 -7.43
CA VAL A 44 -1.31 -8.80 -8.85
C VAL A 44 -0.04 -8.75 -9.70
N GLN A 45 0.88 -7.83 -9.41
CA GLN A 45 2.12 -7.73 -10.16
C GLN A 45 2.99 -8.98 -10.00
N VAL A 46 3.02 -9.53 -8.79
CA VAL A 46 3.79 -10.74 -8.52
C VAL A 46 3.15 -11.96 -9.18
N TRP A 47 1.82 -12.04 -9.16
CA TRP A 47 1.10 -13.21 -9.67
C TRP A 47 0.87 -13.18 -11.18
N THR A 48 1.11 -12.06 -11.86
CA THR A 48 0.94 -11.96 -13.30
C THR A 48 2.21 -12.36 -14.07
N ILE A 49 2.99 -13.24 -13.52
CA ILE A 49 4.15 -13.77 -14.22
C ILE A 49 3.67 -14.72 -15.31
N PRO A 50 4.00 -14.46 -16.58
CA PRO A 50 3.60 -15.35 -17.65
C PRO A 50 4.33 -16.70 -17.51
N HIS A 51 3.56 -17.74 -17.65
CA HIS A 51 4.10 -19.10 -17.65
C HIS A 51 4.62 -19.50 -19.00
#